data_341d44e98dd623c53a624df00a3d6c86
#
_entry.id   341d44e98dd623c53a624df00a3d6c86
#
_cell.length_a   1.000
_cell.length_b   1.000
_cell.length_c   1.000
_cell.angle_alpha   90.00
_cell.angle_beta   90.00
_cell.angle_gamma   90.00
#
_symmetry.space_group_name_H-M   'P 1'
#
loop_
_entity.id
_entity.type
_entity.pdbx_description
1 polymer ?
#
loop_
_entity_poly.entity_id
_entity_poly.type
_entity_poly.pdbx_seq_one_letter_code
_entity_poly.pdbx_strand_id
1 'polypeptide(L)'
;MPRPFPRFEMPLLALALTGMALSTTACSRTDESPAADAGARSTQDWSALKDFTEIDATGPDNVAVTIGSGFAVKADGDARAVADLDIRVKNGKLVIGRKSKGDWNWGRKDGDKGATVHVTMPAITAAALTGAGDFDLDKAQGERLDLSLTGAGDFRIGTVALKTLSVDITGAGSVKIAGAADAAKLSITGAGDIDAEALKVGTADLSILGAGDIDIASDGKVAISIMGPGDVTVKGKAQCTTSGVGPGEARCAP
;
A
#
# COMPACT_ATOMS: atom_id res chain seq x y z
N MET A 1 -60.66 22.48 -35.40
CA MET A 1 -60.71 22.24 -36.85
C MET A 1 -59.62 21.26 -37.22
N PRO A 2 -59.93 20.03 -37.48
CA PRO A 2 -58.96 19.01 -37.84
C PRO A 2 -58.81 18.95 -39.36
N ARG A 3 -57.59 18.74 -39.84
CA ARG A 3 -57.33 18.49 -41.26
C ARG A 3 -57.05 17.01 -41.52
N PRO A 4 -57.52 16.39 -42.59
CA PRO A 4 -57.53 14.96 -42.81
C PRO A 4 -56.24 14.44 -43.51
N PHE A 5 -55.96 13.17 -43.29
CA PHE A 5 -54.92 12.36 -43.95
C PHE A 5 -55.30 11.98 -45.35
N PRO A 6 -54.39 11.85 -46.32
CA PRO A 6 -54.64 11.13 -47.55
C PRO A 6 -54.23 9.65 -47.40
N ARG A 7 -55.16 8.79 -47.76
CA ARG A 7 -54.99 7.37 -48.08
C ARG A 7 -54.25 7.25 -49.42
N PHE A 8 -53.24 6.38 -49.44
CA PHE A 8 -52.77 5.85 -50.74
C PHE A 8 -52.92 4.33 -50.73
N GLU A 9 -53.60 3.89 -51.84
CA GLU A 9 -54.01 2.52 -52.09
C GLU A 9 -52.81 1.65 -52.58
N MET A 10 -52.89 0.37 -52.27
CA MET A 10 -52.07 -0.71 -52.85
C MET A 10 -52.47 -1.02 -54.28
N PRO A 11 -51.55 -1.58 -55.06
CA PRO A 11 -51.91 -2.70 -55.87
C PRO A 11 -51.13 -3.96 -55.55
N LEU A 12 -51.91 -5.05 -55.46
CA LEU A 12 -51.40 -6.43 -55.50
C LEU A 12 -50.73 -6.69 -56.87
N LEU A 13 -49.51 -7.30 -56.79
CA LEU A 13 -49.13 -8.19 -57.88
C LEU A 13 -48.41 -9.40 -57.28
N ALA A 14 -49.01 -10.56 -57.50
CA ALA A 14 -48.51 -11.88 -57.24
C ALA A 14 -47.47 -12.25 -58.29
N LEU A 15 -46.35 -12.94 -57.95
CA LEU A 15 -45.96 -14.22 -58.56
C LEU A 15 -44.58 -14.70 -58.16
N ALA A 16 -44.57 -16.04 -57.95
CA ALA A 16 -43.47 -16.99 -58.16
C ALA A 16 -42.41 -17.26 -57.04
N LEU A 17 -42.58 -18.49 -56.52
CA LEU A 17 -41.63 -19.32 -55.84
C LEU A 17 -40.27 -19.45 -56.54
N THR A 18 -39.18 -19.28 -55.83
CA THR A 18 -38.03 -20.15 -55.95
C THR A 18 -37.31 -20.14 -54.61
N GLY A 19 -37.20 -21.34 -54.03
CA GLY A 19 -36.52 -21.58 -52.77
C GLY A 19 -35.02 -21.43 -52.90
N MET A 20 -34.43 -20.72 -51.98
CA MET A 20 -33.01 -20.80 -51.70
C MET A 20 -32.81 -20.61 -50.20
N ALA A 21 -32.51 -21.73 -49.53
CA ALA A 21 -32.17 -21.74 -48.12
C ALA A 21 -30.84 -21.03 -47.92
N LEU A 22 -30.87 -19.80 -47.41
CA LEU A 22 -29.70 -19.15 -46.82
C LEU A 22 -29.76 -19.37 -45.31
N SER A 23 -28.89 -20.26 -44.86
CA SER A 23 -28.52 -20.40 -43.46
C SER A 23 -27.85 -19.10 -42.98
N THR A 24 -28.60 -18.23 -42.33
CA THR A 24 -28.06 -17.09 -41.61
C THR A 24 -27.46 -17.60 -40.28
N THR A 25 -26.16 -17.86 -40.27
CA THR A 25 -25.39 -17.98 -39.05
C THR A 25 -25.41 -16.60 -38.39
N ALA A 26 -26.30 -16.39 -37.43
CA ALA A 26 -26.26 -15.27 -36.51
C ALA A 26 -25.04 -15.47 -35.59
N CYS A 27 -23.92 -14.84 -35.91
CA CYS A 27 -22.86 -14.60 -34.93
C CYS A 27 -23.39 -13.59 -33.90
N SER A 28 -24.00 -14.07 -32.85
CA SER A 28 -24.12 -13.31 -31.60
C SER A 28 -22.72 -13.12 -31.07
N ARG A 29 -22.08 -11.98 -31.35
CA ARG A 29 -21.01 -11.48 -30.53
C ARG A 29 -21.64 -11.05 -29.20
N THR A 30 -21.67 -11.94 -28.25
CA THR A 30 -21.67 -11.56 -26.86
C THR A 30 -20.27 -10.97 -26.58
N ASP A 31 -20.19 -9.65 -26.49
CA ASP A 31 -19.09 -8.97 -25.79
C ASP A 31 -19.22 -9.30 -24.28
N GLU A 32 -19.03 -10.56 -23.95
CA GLU A 32 -18.69 -10.96 -22.58
C GLU A 32 -17.20 -10.64 -22.41
N SER A 33 -16.92 -9.47 -21.85
CA SER A 33 -15.67 -9.28 -21.12
C SER A 33 -15.57 -10.44 -20.15
N PRO A 34 -14.53 -11.29 -20.20
CA PRO A 34 -14.43 -12.41 -19.29
C PRO A 34 -14.40 -11.86 -17.86
N ALA A 35 -15.46 -12.10 -17.10
CA ALA A 35 -15.45 -11.85 -15.67
C ALA A 35 -14.26 -12.64 -15.12
N ALA A 36 -13.23 -11.94 -14.62
CA ALA A 36 -12.04 -12.56 -14.06
C ALA A 36 -12.49 -13.58 -13.01
N ASP A 37 -12.14 -14.84 -13.22
CA ASP A 37 -12.56 -15.94 -12.36
C ASP A 37 -11.99 -15.71 -10.96
N ALA A 38 -12.81 -15.81 -9.92
CA ALA A 38 -12.38 -15.62 -8.54
C ALA A 38 -11.41 -16.75 -8.17
N GLY A 39 -10.12 -16.40 -7.99
CA GLY A 39 -9.04 -17.34 -7.71
C GLY A 39 -8.07 -17.56 -8.88
N ALA A 40 -8.36 -17.09 -10.10
CA ALA A 40 -7.36 -17.00 -11.17
C ALA A 40 -6.27 -16.02 -10.77
N ARG A 41 -4.98 -16.36 -11.00
CA ARG A 41 -3.85 -15.45 -10.81
C ARG A 41 -3.60 -14.65 -12.07
N SER A 42 -3.25 -13.38 -11.90
CA SER A 42 -2.88 -12.46 -12.96
C SER A 42 -1.61 -11.72 -12.62
N THR A 43 -0.87 -11.29 -13.64
CA THR A 43 0.29 -10.42 -13.50
C THR A 43 0.10 -9.23 -14.42
N GLN A 44 0.37 -8.03 -13.92
CA GLN A 44 0.33 -6.78 -14.69
C GLN A 44 1.62 -6.00 -14.49
N ASP A 45 2.06 -5.29 -15.54
CA ASP A 45 3.32 -4.54 -15.58
C ASP A 45 3.02 -3.07 -15.89
N TRP A 46 3.65 -2.17 -15.13
CA TRP A 46 3.63 -0.71 -15.31
C TRP A 46 5.06 -0.19 -15.59
N SER A 47 5.81 -0.86 -16.46
CA SER A 47 7.22 -0.57 -16.76
C SER A 47 7.51 0.86 -17.25
N ALA A 48 6.48 1.61 -17.65
CA ALA A 48 6.62 3.03 -18.02
C ALA A 48 6.75 3.98 -16.83
N LEU A 49 6.44 3.53 -15.60
CA LEU A 49 6.52 4.36 -14.41
C LEU A 49 7.96 4.49 -13.92
N LYS A 50 8.42 5.72 -13.76
CA LYS A 50 9.80 6.06 -13.36
C LYS A 50 9.85 7.42 -12.66
N ASP A 51 11.05 7.81 -12.21
CA ASP A 51 11.33 9.13 -11.62
C ASP A 51 10.53 9.38 -10.34
N PHE A 52 10.45 8.36 -9.46
CA PHE A 52 9.88 8.47 -8.13
C PHE A 52 10.88 8.02 -7.06
N THR A 53 10.83 8.66 -5.90
CA THR A 53 11.64 8.34 -4.72
C THR A 53 10.78 8.09 -3.48
N GLU A 54 9.47 8.24 -3.61
CA GLU A 54 8.50 8.04 -2.55
C GLU A 54 7.41 7.06 -3.00
N ILE A 55 6.84 6.33 -2.03
CA ILE A 55 5.71 5.41 -2.26
C ILE A 55 4.57 5.78 -1.33
N ASP A 56 3.35 5.82 -1.86
CA ASP A 56 2.12 6.05 -1.11
C ASP A 56 1.13 4.93 -1.47
N ALA A 57 1.00 3.97 -0.56
CA ALA A 57 0.15 2.80 -0.74
C ALA A 57 -1.12 2.91 0.11
N THR A 58 -2.27 2.75 -0.53
CA THR A 58 -3.56 2.81 0.14
C THR A 58 -4.40 1.58 -0.18
N GLY A 59 -4.85 0.88 0.84
CA GLY A 59 -5.75 -0.27 0.72
C GLY A 59 -5.21 -1.53 1.39
N PRO A 60 -5.69 -2.70 0.94
CA PRO A 60 -5.35 -3.99 1.54
C PRO A 60 -4.26 -4.75 0.78
N ASP A 61 -3.66 -4.13 -0.24
CA ASP A 61 -2.68 -4.79 -1.11
C ASP A 61 -1.27 -4.65 -0.52
N ASN A 62 -0.45 -5.66 -0.74
CA ASN A 62 0.93 -5.66 -0.24
C ASN A 62 1.87 -4.98 -1.23
N VAL A 63 2.93 -4.38 -0.71
CA VAL A 63 3.98 -3.74 -1.51
C VAL A 63 5.33 -4.33 -1.13
N ALA A 64 6.06 -4.85 -2.11
CA ALA A 64 7.42 -5.36 -1.94
C ALA A 64 8.40 -4.50 -2.74
N VAL A 65 9.31 -3.82 -2.04
CA VAL A 65 10.26 -2.87 -2.63
C VAL A 65 11.66 -3.43 -2.60
N THR A 66 12.32 -3.41 -3.75
CA THR A 66 13.73 -3.79 -3.91
C THR A 66 14.52 -2.61 -4.44
N ILE A 67 15.58 -2.22 -3.73
CA ILE A 67 16.47 -1.16 -4.19
C ILE A 67 17.46 -1.71 -5.23
N GLY A 68 17.35 -1.20 -6.45
CA GLY A 68 18.13 -1.64 -7.62
C GLY A 68 18.49 -0.49 -8.58
N SER A 69 19.14 -0.79 -9.69
CA SER A 69 19.68 0.22 -10.62
C SER A 69 18.65 0.86 -11.56
N GLY A 70 17.39 0.49 -11.50
CA GLY A 70 16.36 1.00 -12.42
C GLY A 70 14.99 1.06 -11.78
N PHE A 71 13.99 1.38 -12.60
CA PHE A 71 12.59 1.39 -12.20
C PHE A 71 11.86 0.21 -12.83
N ALA A 72 11.11 -0.52 -12.00
CA ALA A 72 10.14 -1.51 -12.46
C ALA A 72 8.98 -1.57 -11.47
N VAL A 73 7.76 -1.64 -11.98
CA VAL A 73 6.56 -1.79 -11.17
C VAL A 73 5.73 -2.91 -11.77
N LYS A 74 5.50 -3.97 -11.02
CA LYS A 74 4.72 -5.13 -11.42
C LYS A 74 3.79 -5.52 -10.29
N ALA A 75 2.65 -6.11 -10.61
CA ALA A 75 1.79 -6.70 -9.59
C ALA A 75 1.38 -8.10 -9.99
N ASP A 76 1.25 -8.97 -9.01
CA ASP A 76 0.67 -10.29 -9.15
C ASP A 76 -0.31 -10.58 -7.99
N GLY A 77 -1.19 -11.54 -8.21
CA GLY A 77 -2.16 -11.93 -7.21
C GLY A 77 -3.48 -12.37 -7.80
N ASP A 78 -4.56 -12.18 -7.06
CA ASP A 78 -5.90 -12.43 -7.57
C ASP A 78 -6.21 -11.55 -8.78
N ALA A 79 -6.74 -12.14 -9.84
CA ALA A 79 -6.93 -11.44 -11.12
C ALA A 79 -7.85 -10.21 -11.00
N ARG A 80 -8.83 -10.25 -10.10
CA ARG A 80 -9.72 -9.11 -9.84
C ARG A 80 -9.00 -8.02 -9.06
N ALA A 81 -8.23 -8.41 -8.02
CA ALA A 81 -7.43 -7.48 -7.25
C ALA A 81 -6.42 -6.74 -8.14
N VAL A 82 -5.69 -7.46 -8.98
CA VAL A 82 -4.72 -6.89 -9.93
C VAL A 82 -5.41 -5.99 -10.96
N ALA A 83 -6.57 -6.37 -11.51
CA ALA A 83 -7.32 -5.55 -12.46
C ALA A 83 -7.87 -4.25 -11.84
N ASP A 84 -8.14 -4.26 -10.54
CA ASP A 84 -8.65 -3.11 -9.80
C ASP A 84 -7.56 -2.16 -9.31
N LEU A 85 -6.28 -2.51 -9.44
CA LEU A 85 -5.17 -1.62 -9.07
C LEU A 85 -5.17 -0.33 -9.91
N ASP A 86 -4.92 0.78 -9.24
CA ASP A 86 -4.65 2.09 -9.82
C ASP A 86 -3.25 2.53 -9.37
N ILE A 87 -2.26 2.36 -10.25
CA ILE A 87 -0.87 2.68 -9.97
C ILE A 87 -0.42 3.79 -10.90
N ARG A 88 0.09 4.88 -10.32
CA ARG A 88 0.52 6.07 -11.06
C ARG A 88 1.63 6.82 -10.34
N VAL A 89 2.43 7.58 -11.08
CA VAL A 89 3.40 8.52 -10.49
C VAL A 89 2.80 9.91 -10.49
N LYS A 90 2.86 10.59 -9.33
CA LYS A 90 2.44 11.98 -9.16
C LYS A 90 3.44 12.71 -8.26
N ASN A 91 4.03 13.78 -8.79
CA ASN A 91 5.00 14.62 -8.05
C ASN A 91 6.18 13.84 -7.45
N GLY A 92 6.77 12.88 -8.20
CA GLY A 92 7.88 12.07 -7.71
C GLY A 92 7.48 10.97 -6.71
N LYS A 93 6.19 10.74 -6.51
CA LYS A 93 5.64 9.72 -5.62
C LYS A 93 4.89 8.65 -6.44
N LEU A 94 5.19 7.39 -6.21
CA LEU A 94 4.43 6.26 -6.73
C LEU A 94 3.20 6.07 -5.84
N VAL A 95 2.03 6.36 -6.40
CA VAL A 95 0.74 6.18 -5.72
C VAL A 95 0.17 4.83 -6.13
N ILE A 96 -0.06 3.98 -5.14
CA ILE A 96 -0.63 2.64 -5.28
C ILE A 96 -1.97 2.62 -4.56
N GLY A 97 -3.02 2.26 -5.26
CA GLY A 97 -4.36 2.17 -4.70
C GLY A 97 -5.28 1.35 -5.59
N ARG A 98 -6.56 1.39 -5.32
CA ARG A 98 -7.58 0.72 -6.14
C ARG A 98 -8.46 1.72 -6.86
N LYS A 99 -8.93 1.38 -8.06
CA LYS A 99 -9.90 2.15 -8.84
C LYS A 99 -11.19 2.30 -8.04
N SER A 100 -11.66 3.54 -7.86
CA SER A 100 -12.94 3.80 -7.23
C SER A 100 -14.06 3.34 -8.18
N LYS A 101 -14.72 2.25 -7.83
CA LYS A 101 -15.96 1.82 -8.48
C LYS A 101 -17.08 2.41 -7.64
N GLY A 102 -17.64 3.54 -7.99
CA GLY A 102 -18.74 4.30 -7.36
C GLY A 102 -19.71 3.64 -6.36
N ASP A 103 -19.57 2.38 -6.05
CA ASP A 103 -20.27 1.64 -5.03
C ASP A 103 -19.47 1.68 -3.72
N TRP A 104 -20.10 2.11 -2.64
CA TRP A 104 -19.59 2.23 -1.27
C TRP A 104 -19.23 0.88 -0.61
N ASN A 105 -18.91 -0.14 -1.39
CA ASN A 105 -18.55 -1.45 -0.88
C ASN A 105 -17.04 -1.53 -0.64
N TRP A 106 -16.56 -0.95 0.45
CA TRP A 106 -15.17 -0.93 0.93
C TRP A 106 -14.76 -2.28 1.55
N GLY A 107 -15.39 -3.38 1.19
CA GLY A 107 -15.07 -4.71 1.69
C GLY A 107 -14.35 -5.55 0.65
N ARG A 108 -13.37 -6.37 1.08
CA ARG A 108 -12.99 -7.58 0.35
C ARG A 108 -14.27 -8.36 0.06
N LYS A 109 -14.53 -8.67 -1.20
CA LYS A 109 -15.51 -9.72 -1.49
C LYS A 109 -14.91 -11.03 -1.00
N ASP A 110 -15.71 -11.85 -0.36
CA ASP A 110 -15.28 -13.17 0.12
C ASP A 110 -14.53 -13.92 -0.98
N GLY A 111 -13.28 -14.32 -0.70
CA GLY A 111 -12.39 -15.02 -1.63
C GLY A 111 -11.33 -14.15 -2.34
N ASP A 112 -11.31 -12.82 -2.21
CA ASP A 112 -10.26 -11.96 -2.74
C ASP A 112 -8.99 -12.08 -1.89
N LYS A 113 -7.94 -12.69 -2.45
CA LYS A 113 -6.65 -12.90 -1.78
C LYS A 113 -5.72 -11.68 -1.82
N GLY A 114 -6.17 -10.57 -2.43
CA GLY A 114 -5.38 -9.38 -2.61
C GLY A 114 -4.35 -9.48 -3.75
N ALA A 115 -3.60 -8.40 -3.95
CA ALA A 115 -2.47 -8.33 -4.86
C ALA A 115 -1.20 -7.96 -4.10
N THR A 116 -0.05 -8.30 -4.68
CA THR A 116 1.25 -7.81 -4.25
C THR A 116 1.86 -6.97 -5.37
N VAL A 117 2.25 -5.75 -5.03
CA VAL A 117 2.91 -4.83 -5.96
C VAL A 117 4.41 -4.88 -5.72
N HIS A 118 5.17 -5.36 -6.69
CA HIS A 118 6.62 -5.42 -6.66
C HIS A 118 7.19 -4.16 -7.31
N VAL A 119 7.96 -3.41 -6.55
CA VAL A 119 8.58 -2.16 -6.97
C VAL A 119 10.09 -2.29 -6.94
N THR A 120 10.76 -1.99 -8.05
CA THR A 120 12.21 -1.76 -8.08
C THR A 120 12.46 -0.29 -8.30
N MET A 121 13.34 0.32 -7.52
CA MET A 121 13.71 1.74 -7.62
C MET A 121 15.14 1.99 -7.14
N PRO A 122 15.82 3.06 -7.59
CA PRO A 122 17.22 3.32 -7.23
C PRO A 122 17.42 3.74 -5.77
N ALA A 123 16.47 4.50 -5.23
CA ALA A 123 16.51 5.01 -3.86
C ALA A 123 15.10 5.31 -3.38
N ILE A 124 14.88 5.18 -2.07
CA ILE A 124 13.64 5.54 -1.41
C ILE A 124 13.90 6.56 -0.30
N THR A 125 13.07 7.59 -0.21
CA THR A 125 13.15 8.66 0.81
C THR A 125 11.93 8.70 1.70
N ALA A 126 10.79 8.18 1.24
CA ALA A 126 9.59 8.08 2.05
C ALA A 126 8.68 6.93 1.59
N ALA A 127 8.00 6.31 2.56
CA ALA A 127 6.94 5.37 2.32
C ALA A 127 5.76 5.63 3.25
N ALA A 128 4.57 5.73 2.69
CA ALA A 128 3.32 5.83 3.42
C ALA A 128 2.44 4.61 3.10
N LEU A 129 1.88 4.01 4.15
CA LEU A 129 0.94 2.90 4.05
C LEU A 129 -0.33 3.27 4.80
N THR A 130 -1.45 3.29 4.09
CA THR A 130 -2.77 3.56 4.69
C THR A 130 -3.68 2.38 4.45
N GLY A 131 -4.01 1.63 5.49
CA GLY A 131 -4.89 0.47 5.39
C GLY A 131 -4.41 -0.74 6.17
N ALA A 132 -4.49 -1.93 5.55
CA ALA A 132 -4.19 -3.21 6.17
C ALA A 132 -3.29 -4.12 5.31
N GLY A 133 -2.65 -3.56 4.29
CA GLY A 133 -1.62 -4.25 3.51
C GLY A 133 -0.27 -4.22 4.22
N ASP A 134 0.66 -5.06 3.78
CA ASP A 134 2.04 -5.08 4.27
C ASP A 134 2.97 -4.37 3.30
N PHE A 135 4.04 -3.79 3.85
CA PHE A 135 5.09 -3.12 3.08
C PHE A 135 6.45 -3.69 3.44
N ASP A 136 7.07 -4.36 2.50
CA ASP A 136 8.40 -4.94 2.64
C ASP A 136 9.43 -4.12 1.85
N LEU A 137 10.52 -3.71 2.49
CA LEU A 137 11.65 -3.02 1.86
C LEU A 137 12.94 -3.77 2.17
N ASP A 138 13.68 -4.16 1.15
CA ASP A 138 14.92 -4.92 1.31
C ASP A 138 16.03 -4.11 2.00
N LYS A 139 16.23 -2.87 1.59
CA LYS A 139 17.27 -1.97 2.14
C LYS A 139 16.96 -0.50 1.82
N ALA A 140 17.54 0.40 2.62
CA ALA A 140 17.58 1.83 2.30
C ALA A 140 18.91 2.46 2.71
N GLN A 141 19.43 3.36 1.89
CA GLN A 141 20.68 4.09 2.17
C GLN A 141 20.51 5.55 1.77
N GLY A 142 21.07 6.47 2.54
CA GLY A 142 21.08 7.88 2.20
C GLY A 142 20.90 8.81 3.40
N GLU A 143 20.41 10.00 3.09
CA GLU A 143 20.27 11.07 4.10
C GLU A 143 19.06 10.83 5.02
N ARG A 144 17.93 10.38 4.44
CA ARG A 144 16.66 10.32 5.15
C ARG A 144 15.75 9.20 4.63
N LEU A 145 15.00 8.62 5.57
CA LEU A 145 13.85 7.78 5.27
C LEU A 145 12.70 8.13 6.23
N ASP A 146 11.54 8.45 5.66
CA ASP A 146 10.31 8.70 6.41
C ASP A 146 9.32 7.58 6.16
N LEU A 147 8.87 6.94 7.23
CA LEU A 147 7.86 5.89 7.20
C LEU A 147 6.60 6.34 7.93
N SER A 148 5.45 6.26 7.29
CA SER A 148 4.17 6.60 7.89
C SER A 148 3.18 5.45 7.71
N LEU A 149 2.71 4.90 8.82
CA LEU A 149 1.73 3.82 8.86
C LEU A 149 0.42 4.33 9.46
N THR A 150 -0.66 4.23 8.71
CA THR A 150 -1.99 4.54 9.20
C THR A 150 -2.91 3.34 9.00
N GLY A 151 -3.31 2.69 10.09
CA GLY A 151 -4.19 1.52 10.04
C GLY A 151 -3.65 0.32 10.80
N ALA A 152 -3.67 -0.87 10.18
CA ALA A 152 -3.34 -2.14 10.82
C ALA A 152 -2.41 -3.01 9.96
N GLY A 153 -1.73 -2.42 8.99
CA GLY A 153 -0.70 -3.11 8.18
C GLY A 153 0.66 -3.11 8.86
N ASP A 154 1.64 -3.77 8.27
CA ASP A 154 2.98 -3.89 8.79
C ASP A 154 4.03 -3.32 7.83
N PHE A 155 5.06 -2.66 8.39
CA PHE A 155 6.32 -2.38 7.70
C PHE A 155 7.40 -3.38 8.11
N ARG A 156 8.00 -4.05 7.14
CA ARG A 156 9.21 -4.87 7.32
C ARG A 156 10.34 -4.24 6.51
N ILE A 157 11.26 -3.59 7.22
CA ILE A 157 12.38 -2.88 6.63
C ILE A 157 13.65 -3.67 6.93
N GLY A 158 14.32 -4.13 5.88
CA GLY A 158 15.53 -4.94 5.99
C GLY A 158 16.69 -4.14 6.58
N THR A 159 17.72 -3.82 5.81
CA THR A 159 18.89 -3.10 6.32
C THR A 159 18.89 -1.65 5.90
N VAL A 160 18.96 -0.73 6.87
CA VAL A 160 19.12 0.70 6.59
C VAL A 160 20.51 1.21 6.96
N ALA A 161 20.97 2.24 6.22
CA ALA A 161 22.15 3.04 6.53
C ALA A 161 21.82 4.50 6.25
N LEU A 162 21.39 5.25 7.28
CA LEU A 162 20.75 6.55 7.14
C LEU A 162 21.38 7.58 8.07
N LYS A 163 21.30 8.88 7.72
CA LYS A 163 21.53 9.94 8.70
C LYS A 163 20.29 10.15 9.56
N THR A 164 19.10 10.20 8.97
CA THR A 164 17.87 10.40 9.72
C THR A 164 16.80 9.37 9.33
N LEU A 165 16.15 8.83 10.35
CA LEU A 165 14.99 7.95 10.22
C LEU A 165 13.80 8.56 10.96
N SER A 166 12.65 8.65 10.31
CA SER A 166 11.38 8.98 10.97
C SER A 166 10.39 7.85 10.76
N VAL A 167 9.76 7.41 11.84
CA VAL A 167 8.70 6.39 11.81
C VAL A 167 7.51 6.90 12.61
N ASP A 168 6.37 7.01 11.95
CA ASP A 168 5.13 7.45 12.55
C ASP A 168 4.05 6.38 12.35
N ILE A 169 3.53 5.82 13.44
CA ILE A 169 2.42 4.86 13.44
C ILE A 169 1.17 5.53 13.99
N THR A 170 0.08 5.42 13.26
CA THR A 170 -1.26 5.78 13.71
C THR A 170 -2.20 4.59 13.53
N GLY A 171 -2.53 3.90 14.61
CA GLY A 171 -3.39 2.71 14.57
C GLY A 171 -2.84 1.53 15.38
N ALA A 172 -2.85 0.34 14.79
CA ALA A 172 -2.50 -0.92 15.46
C ALA A 172 -1.54 -1.81 14.61
N GLY A 173 -0.86 -1.22 13.66
CA GLY A 173 0.13 -1.93 12.84
C GLY A 173 1.51 -1.96 13.48
N SER A 174 2.44 -2.69 12.90
CA SER A 174 3.80 -2.83 13.42
C SER A 174 4.87 -2.39 12.42
N VAL A 175 6.02 -1.98 12.95
CA VAL A 175 7.21 -1.66 12.15
C VAL A 175 8.38 -2.46 12.68
N LYS A 176 9.02 -3.25 11.80
CA LYS A 176 10.27 -3.93 12.08
C LYS A 176 11.38 -3.39 11.21
N ILE A 177 12.51 -2.97 11.83
CA ILE A 177 13.60 -2.33 11.10
C ILE A 177 14.98 -2.70 11.68
N ALA A 178 15.97 -2.86 10.79
CA ALA A 178 17.33 -3.21 11.15
C ALA A 178 18.35 -2.31 10.45
N GLY A 179 19.59 -2.20 10.99
CA GLY A 179 20.67 -1.46 10.37
C GLY A 179 21.27 -0.37 11.25
N ALA A 180 21.48 0.83 10.72
CA ALA A 180 22.02 1.96 11.45
C ALA A 180 21.42 3.30 11.00
N ALA A 181 21.24 4.22 11.96
CA ALA A 181 20.90 5.62 11.70
C ALA A 181 21.64 6.55 12.67
N ASP A 182 22.07 7.73 12.22
CA ASP A 182 22.70 8.69 13.14
C ASP A 182 21.65 9.27 14.10
N ALA A 183 20.44 9.53 13.60
CA ALA A 183 19.33 10.01 14.41
C ALA A 183 18.02 9.31 14.01
N ALA A 184 17.18 8.97 15.00
CA ALA A 184 15.86 8.41 14.77
C ALA A 184 14.77 9.17 15.53
N LYS A 185 13.62 9.35 14.90
CA LYS A 185 12.38 9.78 15.53
C LYS A 185 11.32 8.72 15.33
N LEU A 186 10.88 8.11 16.44
CA LEU A 186 9.89 7.05 16.43
C LEU A 186 8.65 7.48 17.21
N SER A 187 7.49 7.42 16.58
CA SER A 187 6.24 7.91 17.18
C SER A 187 5.12 6.89 16.99
N ILE A 188 4.40 6.59 18.04
CA ILE A 188 3.23 5.73 18.04
C ILE A 188 2.03 6.50 18.58
N THR A 189 0.94 6.49 17.83
CA THR A 189 -0.38 6.94 18.28
C THR A 189 -1.35 5.79 18.10
N GLY A 190 -1.69 5.10 19.20
CA GLY A 190 -2.59 3.95 19.19
C GLY A 190 -2.04 2.75 19.95
N ALA A 191 -2.07 1.58 19.34
CA ALA A 191 -1.66 0.30 19.92
C ALA A 191 -0.70 -0.49 19.00
N GLY A 192 0.05 0.20 18.17
CA GLY A 192 1.04 -0.40 17.28
C GLY A 192 2.41 -0.53 17.94
N ASP A 193 3.32 -1.32 17.34
CA ASP A 193 4.63 -1.62 17.91
C ASP A 193 5.77 -1.28 16.95
N ILE A 194 6.92 -0.87 17.49
CA ILE A 194 8.15 -0.66 16.73
C ILE A 194 9.26 -1.55 17.27
N ASP A 195 9.61 -2.60 16.50
CA ASP A 195 10.77 -3.47 16.73
C ASP A 195 11.99 -2.93 15.97
N ALA A 196 12.79 -2.13 16.64
CA ALA A 196 14.06 -1.59 16.17
C ALA A 196 15.26 -2.09 16.98
N GLU A 197 15.18 -3.26 17.63
CA GLU A 197 16.28 -3.85 18.40
C GLU A 197 17.54 -4.09 17.55
N ALA A 198 17.35 -4.43 16.28
CA ALA A 198 18.44 -4.63 15.31
C ALA A 198 18.90 -3.33 14.62
N LEU A 199 18.35 -2.18 15.00
CA LEU A 199 18.73 -0.86 14.49
C LEU A 199 19.63 -0.15 15.52
N LYS A 200 20.88 0.14 15.17
CA LYS A 200 21.78 0.97 15.98
C LYS A 200 21.55 2.45 15.68
N VAL A 201 21.23 3.22 16.72
CA VAL A 201 20.94 4.65 16.59
C VAL A 201 21.89 5.49 17.44
N GLY A 202 22.40 6.57 16.86
CA GLY A 202 23.25 7.53 17.58
C GLY A 202 22.45 8.35 18.59
N THR A 203 21.34 8.95 18.15
CA THR A 203 20.41 9.70 19.01
C THR A 203 18.97 9.34 18.65
N ALA A 204 18.06 9.31 19.64
CA ALA A 204 16.67 9.00 19.37
C ALA A 204 15.69 9.87 20.17
N ASP A 205 14.58 10.23 19.49
CA ASP A 205 13.38 10.82 20.10
C ASP A 205 12.23 9.81 19.96
N LEU A 206 11.75 9.29 21.09
CA LEU A 206 10.73 8.25 21.17
C LEU A 206 9.45 8.81 21.78
N SER A 207 8.33 8.63 21.15
CA SER A 207 7.04 9.13 21.63
C SER A 207 5.94 8.07 21.51
N ILE A 208 5.26 7.77 22.59
CA ILE A 208 4.11 6.87 22.63
C ILE A 208 2.91 7.64 23.19
N LEU A 209 1.83 7.67 22.40
CA LEU A 209 0.50 8.08 22.83
C LEU A 209 -0.46 6.90 22.66
N GLY A 210 -0.60 6.08 23.70
CA GLY A 210 -1.42 4.87 23.67
C GLY A 210 -0.80 3.68 24.38
N ALA A 211 -0.98 2.48 23.82
CA ALA A 211 -0.62 1.20 24.43
C ALA A 211 0.39 0.38 23.60
N GLY A 212 1.08 1.02 22.67
CA GLY A 212 2.09 0.34 21.85
C GLY A 212 3.49 0.37 22.48
N ASP A 213 4.40 -0.47 21.98
CA ASP A 213 5.74 -0.62 22.52
C ASP A 213 6.80 -0.20 21.50
N ILE A 214 7.94 0.30 22.02
CA ILE A 214 9.12 0.63 21.20
C ILE A 214 10.34 -0.07 21.77
N ASP A 215 10.97 -0.95 20.98
CA ASP A 215 12.26 -1.57 21.29
C ASP A 215 13.34 -1.04 20.35
N ILE A 216 14.46 -0.49 20.89
CA ILE A 216 15.54 0.11 20.11
C ILE A 216 16.90 -0.12 20.74
N ALA A 217 17.98 -0.06 19.94
CA ALA A 217 19.35 -0.07 20.42
C ALA A 217 20.05 1.29 20.20
N SER A 218 20.61 1.87 21.26
CA SER A 218 21.35 3.12 21.19
C SER A 218 22.48 3.18 22.25
N ASP A 219 23.59 3.82 21.88
CA ASP A 219 24.66 4.16 22.81
C ASP A 219 24.73 5.67 23.09
N GLY A 220 23.84 6.47 22.55
CA GLY A 220 23.84 7.93 22.65
C GLY A 220 22.74 8.50 23.54
N LYS A 221 22.22 9.65 23.15
CA LYS A 221 21.13 10.32 23.89
C LYS A 221 19.79 9.88 23.38
N VAL A 222 18.90 9.49 24.29
CA VAL A 222 17.53 9.07 23.96
C VAL A 222 16.54 9.88 24.80
N ALA A 223 15.68 10.64 24.15
CA ALA A 223 14.55 11.31 24.78
C ALA A 223 13.30 10.44 24.63
N ILE A 224 12.59 10.19 25.73
CA ILE A 224 11.44 9.29 25.77
C ILE A 224 10.25 10.04 26.36
N SER A 225 9.13 9.99 25.65
CA SER A 225 7.84 10.54 26.10
C SER A 225 6.76 9.48 26.00
N ILE A 226 6.15 9.09 27.11
CA ILE A 226 5.11 8.07 27.18
C ILE A 226 3.84 8.67 27.77
N MET A 227 2.73 8.58 27.03
CA MET A 227 1.38 8.92 27.50
C MET A 227 0.48 7.71 27.29
N GLY A 228 0.31 6.89 28.34
CA GLY A 228 -0.49 5.66 28.30
C GLY A 228 0.19 4.47 28.93
N PRO A 229 -0.27 3.24 28.67
CA PRO A 229 0.28 2.00 29.24
C PRO A 229 1.38 1.34 28.38
N GLY A 230 1.84 1.96 27.29
CA GLY A 230 2.89 1.40 26.43
C GLY A 230 4.29 1.50 27.05
N ASP A 231 5.19 0.61 26.65
CA ASP A 231 6.53 0.51 27.18
C ASP A 231 7.62 0.88 26.15
N VAL A 232 8.75 1.39 26.63
CA VAL A 232 9.94 1.64 25.81
C VAL A 232 11.12 0.87 26.37
N THR A 233 11.78 0.05 25.54
CA THR A 233 13.03 -0.63 25.89
C THR A 233 14.18 -0.08 25.03
N VAL A 234 15.19 0.49 25.69
CA VAL A 234 16.42 0.94 25.04
C VAL A 234 17.57 0.04 25.46
N LYS A 235 18.13 -0.72 24.53
CA LYS A 235 19.31 -1.56 24.72
C LYS A 235 20.58 -0.78 24.41
N GLY A 236 21.66 -1.00 25.18
CA GLY A 236 22.95 -0.36 25.00
C GLY A 236 23.25 0.66 26.08
N LYS A 237 24.30 1.49 25.86
CA LYS A 237 24.80 2.45 26.87
C LYS A 237 24.16 3.83 26.76
N ALA A 238 22.88 3.88 26.41
CA ALA A 238 22.16 5.13 26.16
C ALA A 238 22.00 6.00 27.40
N GLN A 239 22.07 7.30 27.21
CA GLN A 239 21.67 8.31 28.20
C GLN A 239 20.21 8.70 27.97
N CYS A 240 19.32 8.09 28.74
CA CYS A 240 17.89 8.30 28.59
C CYS A 240 17.40 9.47 29.44
N THR A 241 16.51 10.27 28.84
CA THR A 241 15.69 11.26 29.56
C THR A 241 14.24 10.90 29.33
N THR A 242 13.52 10.56 30.39
CA THR A 242 12.13 10.10 30.30
C THR A 242 11.17 11.14 30.86
N SER A 243 10.07 11.34 30.17
CA SER A 243 8.91 12.13 30.58
C SER A 243 7.63 11.38 30.22
N GLY A 244 6.58 11.53 31.00
CA GLY A 244 5.30 10.88 30.65
C GLY A 244 4.28 10.89 31.75
N VAL A 245 3.07 10.41 31.39
CA VAL A 245 1.92 10.23 32.27
C VAL A 245 1.25 8.91 31.94
N GLY A 246 1.10 8.05 32.93
CA GLY A 246 0.47 6.73 32.77
C GLY A 246 1.24 5.62 33.46
N PRO A 247 0.77 4.37 33.31
CA PRO A 247 1.45 3.20 33.89
C PRO A 247 2.59 2.62 33.02
N GLY A 248 2.84 3.18 31.84
CA GLY A 248 3.91 2.72 30.94
C GLY A 248 5.30 2.97 31.50
N GLU A 249 6.24 2.11 31.15
CA GLU A 249 7.60 2.13 31.66
C GLU A 249 8.64 2.39 30.54
N ALA A 250 9.69 3.15 30.92
CA ALA A 250 10.89 3.28 30.07
C ALA A 250 12.06 2.54 30.73
N ARG A 251 12.60 1.55 30.02
CA ARG A 251 13.73 0.74 30.47
C ARG A 251 14.96 1.02 29.60
N CYS A 252 15.99 1.60 30.21
CA CYS A 252 17.30 1.79 29.57
C CYS A 252 18.30 0.85 30.23
N ALA A 253 18.62 -0.23 29.55
CA ALA A 253 19.49 -1.28 30.04
C ALA A 253 20.76 -1.37 29.21
N PRO A 254 21.95 -1.50 29.87
CA PRO A 254 23.22 -1.73 29.18
C PRO A 254 23.29 -3.10 28.52
#